data_54f73e93eb1a391883409d6b4051918f
#
_entry.id   54f73e93eb1a391883409d6b4051918f
#
_cell.length_a   1.000
_cell.length_b   1.000
_cell.length_c   1.000
_cell.angle_alpha   90.00
_cell.angle_beta   90.00
_cell.angle_gamma   90.00
#
_symmetry.space_group_name_H-M   'P 1'
#
loop_
_entity.id
_entity.type
_entity.pdbx_description
1 polymer ?
#
loop_
_entity_poly.entity_id
_entity_poly.type
_entity_poly.pdbx_seq_one_letter_code
_entity_poly.pdbx_strand_id
1 'polypeptide(L)'
;MRPTTVAMVLAALMCVAATAAPPIGRCSGYPQAGLALTVPQTFGDWIAVNEAEAVIDPAPTSPVLSRYDVLTRTYVHRDGKRVMLFIAHDHDPCGPELDVAYRPEISYPAQGSKIEALEDGTLPTSFGDINVRRLTTSKDSRQEPVTYWLKVGDNVVGNDFDRRMVQLRLRLTLEGSDGLLFRVSSIDPDAAHAFKVQQQFVADMMAAVELPMRRSLSGF
;
A
#
# COMPACT_ATOMS: atom_id res chain seq x y z
N MET A 1 -22.14 -28.23 -43.39
CA MET A 1 -22.84 -28.08 -42.08
C MET A 1 -23.78 -26.90 -42.17
N ARG A 2 -25.05 -27.06 -41.79
CA ARG A 2 -26.04 -25.98 -41.87
C ARG A 2 -25.69 -24.87 -40.85
N PRO A 3 -25.81 -23.58 -41.21
CA PRO A 3 -25.44 -22.47 -40.30
C PRO A 3 -26.17 -22.51 -38.97
N THR A 4 -27.35 -23.08 -38.90
CA THR A 4 -28.12 -23.28 -37.69
C THR A 4 -27.47 -24.25 -36.70
N THR A 5 -26.76 -25.27 -37.17
CA THR A 5 -26.08 -26.27 -36.29
C THR A 5 -24.84 -25.67 -35.63
N VAL A 6 -24.10 -24.81 -36.34
CA VAL A 6 -22.93 -24.11 -35.83
C VAL A 6 -23.36 -23.07 -34.77
N ALA A 7 -24.44 -22.34 -34.97
CA ALA A 7 -24.99 -21.41 -34.02
C ALA A 7 -25.48 -22.09 -32.73
N MET A 8 -26.11 -23.26 -32.82
CA MET A 8 -26.54 -24.02 -31.64
C MET A 8 -25.35 -24.57 -30.84
N VAL A 9 -24.30 -25.04 -31.51
CA VAL A 9 -23.09 -25.53 -30.83
C VAL A 9 -22.36 -24.39 -30.12
N LEU A 10 -22.27 -23.23 -30.75
CA LEU A 10 -21.67 -22.02 -30.11
C LEU A 10 -22.49 -21.52 -28.92
N ALA A 11 -23.82 -21.52 -29.02
CA ALA A 11 -24.70 -21.13 -27.91
C ALA A 11 -24.59 -22.13 -26.74
N ALA A 12 -24.54 -23.44 -27.03
CA ALA A 12 -24.35 -24.47 -26.01
C ALA A 12 -22.97 -24.35 -25.32
N LEU A 13 -21.90 -24.06 -26.05
CA LEU A 13 -20.57 -23.81 -25.50
C LEU A 13 -20.55 -22.56 -24.61
N MET A 14 -21.23 -21.48 -25.01
CA MET A 14 -21.36 -20.27 -24.16
C MET A 14 -22.15 -20.53 -22.88
N CYS A 15 -23.23 -21.32 -22.92
CA CYS A 15 -24.00 -21.68 -21.76
C CYS A 15 -23.20 -22.57 -20.79
N VAL A 16 -22.41 -23.52 -21.31
CA VAL A 16 -21.54 -24.36 -20.46
C VAL A 16 -20.43 -23.53 -19.83
N ALA A 17 -19.86 -22.56 -20.54
CA ALA A 17 -18.88 -21.63 -19.97
C ALA A 17 -19.48 -20.74 -18.86
N ALA A 18 -20.73 -20.31 -19.00
CA ALA A 18 -21.43 -19.50 -17.99
C ALA A 18 -21.76 -20.28 -16.71
N THR A 19 -22.03 -21.59 -16.83
CA THR A 19 -22.33 -22.47 -15.65
C THR A 19 -21.05 -22.98 -14.96
N ALA A 20 -19.92 -22.96 -15.66
CA ALA A 20 -18.61 -23.34 -15.15
C ALA A 20 -17.83 -22.18 -14.56
N ALA A 21 -18.39 -20.96 -14.52
CA ALA A 21 -17.76 -19.85 -13.81
C ALA A 21 -17.64 -20.24 -12.33
N PRO A 22 -16.42 -20.38 -11.79
CA PRO A 22 -16.27 -20.64 -10.36
C PRO A 22 -16.99 -19.52 -9.60
N PRO A 23 -17.58 -19.81 -8.41
CA PRO A 23 -18.15 -18.75 -7.58
C PRO A 23 -17.07 -17.70 -7.38
N ILE A 24 -17.41 -16.44 -7.63
CA ILE A 24 -16.56 -15.27 -7.40
C ILE A 24 -15.85 -15.49 -6.08
N GLY A 25 -14.51 -15.61 -6.13
CA GLY A 25 -13.69 -16.07 -5.04
C GLY A 25 -14.10 -15.38 -3.75
N ARG A 26 -14.22 -16.11 -2.66
CA ARG A 26 -14.46 -15.54 -1.34
C ARG A 26 -13.30 -14.61 -1.07
N CYS A 27 -13.57 -13.32 -1.19
CA CYS A 27 -12.65 -12.31 -0.74
C CYS A 27 -12.42 -12.59 0.76
N SER A 28 -11.24 -13.08 1.09
CA SER A 28 -10.88 -13.40 2.46
C SER A 28 -10.74 -12.07 3.21
N GLY A 29 -11.80 -11.67 3.92
CA GLY A 29 -11.74 -10.49 4.77
C GLY A 29 -10.64 -10.67 5.81
N TYR A 30 -9.70 -9.75 5.85
CA TYR A 30 -8.76 -9.63 6.97
C TYR A 30 -9.52 -9.39 8.27
N PRO A 31 -8.96 -9.76 9.44
CA PRO A 31 -9.60 -9.51 10.72
C PRO A 31 -9.97 -8.04 10.83
N GLN A 32 -11.22 -7.75 11.16
CA GLN A 32 -11.84 -6.42 11.21
C GLN A 32 -11.33 -5.53 12.36
N ALA A 33 -10.20 -5.86 12.97
CA ALA A 33 -9.54 -4.94 13.88
C ALA A 33 -8.89 -3.85 13.03
N GLY A 34 -9.41 -2.62 13.10
CA GLY A 34 -8.90 -1.48 12.33
C GLY A 34 -7.39 -1.30 12.53
N LEU A 35 -6.69 -0.78 11.53
CA LEU A 35 -5.24 -0.53 11.56
C LEU A 35 -4.79 0.21 12.83
N ALA A 36 -5.62 1.11 13.33
CA ALA A 36 -5.34 1.88 14.55
C ALA A 36 -5.18 1.02 15.80
N LEU A 37 -5.82 -0.15 15.85
CA LEU A 37 -5.75 -1.09 16.98
C LEU A 37 -4.62 -2.10 16.85
N THR A 38 -4.20 -2.38 15.62
CA THR A 38 -3.23 -3.44 15.32
C THR A 38 -1.80 -2.92 15.15
N VAL A 39 -1.63 -1.67 14.70
CA VAL A 39 -0.32 -1.03 14.61
C VAL A 39 0.07 -0.48 15.99
N PRO A 40 1.20 -0.94 16.59
CA PRO A 40 1.58 -0.56 17.94
C PRO A 40 1.86 0.94 18.05
N GLN A 41 1.47 1.53 19.17
CA GLN A 41 1.78 2.94 19.48
C GLN A 41 3.22 3.12 19.98
N THR A 42 3.82 2.05 20.48
CA THR A 42 5.20 2.06 20.99
C THR A 42 5.90 0.77 20.55
N PHE A 43 7.11 0.88 20.05
CA PHE A 43 7.97 -0.27 19.73
C PHE A 43 9.44 0.16 19.69
N GLY A 44 10.33 -0.67 20.22
CA GLY A 44 11.72 -0.30 20.37
C GLY A 44 11.85 1.04 21.10
N ASP A 45 12.55 1.97 20.51
CA ASP A 45 12.73 3.35 21.02
C ASP A 45 11.76 4.36 20.36
N TRP A 46 10.74 3.89 19.64
CA TRP A 46 9.74 4.69 18.96
C TRP A 46 8.46 4.84 19.78
N ILE A 47 7.94 6.05 19.85
CA ILE A 47 6.69 6.37 20.55
C ILE A 47 5.81 7.21 19.62
N ALA A 48 4.55 6.81 19.45
CA ALA A 48 3.57 7.60 18.70
C ALA A 48 3.21 8.87 19.48
N VAL A 49 3.15 9.99 18.77
CA VAL A 49 2.76 11.29 19.32
C VAL A 49 1.51 11.81 18.62
N ASN A 50 0.65 12.52 19.36
CA ASN A 50 -0.58 13.11 18.83
C ASN A 50 -0.34 14.51 18.23
N GLU A 51 0.77 14.71 17.55
CA GLU A 51 1.04 15.95 16.86
C GLU A 51 0.46 15.88 15.45
N ALA A 52 -0.51 16.76 15.17
CA ALA A 52 -1.07 17.02 13.85
C ALA A 52 -0.06 17.79 12.96
N GLU A 53 1.23 17.43 12.99
CA GLU A 53 2.19 17.95 12.04
C GLU A 53 1.98 17.23 10.70
N ALA A 54 1.47 18.00 9.81
CA ALA A 54 1.05 17.73 8.44
C ALA A 54 1.70 16.48 7.78
N VAL A 55 1.15 15.32 8.07
CA VAL A 55 1.13 14.27 7.06
C VAL A 55 0.40 14.89 5.86
N ILE A 56 1.01 14.83 4.68
CA ILE A 56 0.30 15.19 3.46
C ILE A 56 -0.78 14.13 3.26
N ASP A 57 -1.97 14.46 3.72
CA ASP A 57 -3.13 13.60 3.58
C ASP A 57 -3.76 13.87 2.21
N PRO A 58 -4.05 12.87 1.39
CA PRO A 58 -4.91 13.10 0.24
C PRO A 58 -6.22 13.68 0.76
N ALA A 59 -6.60 14.84 0.23
CA ALA A 59 -7.67 15.68 0.75
C ALA A 59 -8.89 14.87 1.23
N PRO A 60 -9.42 15.12 2.45
CA PRO A 60 -10.48 14.31 3.06
C PRO A 60 -11.86 14.42 2.39
N THR A 61 -11.94 14.99 1.20
CA THR A 61 -13.20 15.33 0.51
C THR A 61 -13.65 14.34 -0.56
N SER A 62 -12.94 13.23 -0.77
CA SER A 62 -13.40 12.22 -1.72
C SER A 62 -14.36 11.24 -1.05
N PRO A 63 -15.58 11.02 -1.59
CA PRO A 63 -16.51 9.99 -1.10
C PRO A 63 -15.92 8.56 -1.22
N VAL A 64 -14.80 8.39 -1.91
CA VAL A 64 -14.04 7.14 -2.03
C VAL A 64 -13.35 6.77 -0.71
N LEU A 65 -13.11 7.73 0.20
CA LEU A 65 -12.39 7.50 1.48
C LEU A 65 -13.10 6.55 2.43
N SER A 66 -14.43 6.44 2.37
CA SER A 66 -15.20 5.62 3.31
C SER A 66 -14.96 4.11 3.18
N ARG A 67 -14.31 3.67 2.12
CA ARG A 67 -14.00 2.26 1.89
C ARG A 67 -12.58 1.86 2.32
N TYR A 68 -11.73 2.84 2.67
CA TYR A 68 -10.36 2.58 3.13
C TYR A 68 -10.27 2.68 4.65
N ASP A 69 -9.53 1.75 5.26
CA ASP A 69 -9.02 1.96 6.61
C ASP A 69 -7.70 2.73 6.51
N VAL A 70 -7.70 3.96 7.03
CA VAL A 70 -6.56 4.85 6.94
C VAL A 70 -5.99 5.08 8.33
N LEU A 71 -4.71 4.80 8.49
CA LEU A 71 -3.94 5.14 9.67
C LEU A 71 -2.91 6.21 9.33
N THR A 72 -2.99 7.34 10.03
CA THR A 72 -1.97 8.38 10.00
C THR A 72 -1.42 8.55 11.40
N ARG A 73 -0.10 8.48 11.57
CA ARG A 73 0.53 8.58 12.88
C ARG A 73 1.97 9.08 12.79
N THR A 74 2.35 9.99 13.66
CA THR A 74 3.75 10.43 13.80
C THR A 74 4.41 9.68 14.95
N TYR A 75 5.63 9.21 14.72
CA TYR A 75 6.46 8.57 15.73
C TYR A 75 7.72 9.40 15.99
N VAL A 76 8.12 9.44 17.24
CA VAL A 76 9.36 10.06 17.68
C VAL A 76 10.26 8.99 18.30
N HIS A 77 11.49 8.94 17.84
CA HIS A 77 12.52 8.09 18.41
C HIS A 77 13.16 8.77 19.62
N ARG A 78 13.70 8.00 20.55
CA ARG A 78 14.34 8.50 21.77
C ARG A 78 15.44 9.56 21.53
N ASP A 79 16.11 9.53 20.38
CA ASP A 79 17.13 10.50 19.98
C ASP A 79 16.56 11.74 19.25
N GLY A 80 15.24 11.87 19.18
CA GLY A 80 14.54 13.01 18.59
C GLY A 80 14.21 12.90 17.12
N LYS A 81 14.61 11.82 16.41
CA LYS A 81 14.21 11.56 15.03
C LYS A 81 12.71 11.39 14.92
N ARG A 82 12.12 11.91 13.85
CA ARG A 82 10.67 11.83 13.60
C ARG A 82 10.37 11.11 12.29
N VAL A 83 9.36 10.25 12.32
CA VAL A 83 8.83 9.55 11.14
C VAL A 83 7.31 9.66 11.14
N MET A 84 6.76 10.07 10.01
CA MET A 84 5.33 10.09 9.74
C MET A 84 4.98 8.80 9.02
N LEU A 85 4.06 8.02 9.61
CA LEU A 85 3.51 6.78 9.06
C LEU A 85 2.14 7.07 8.48
N PHE A 86 1.92 6.60 7.26
CA PHE A 86 0.62 6.54 6.62
C PHE A 86 0.38 5.13 6.07
N ILE A 87 -0.74 4.53 6.41
CA ILE A 87 -1.18 3.24 5.87
C ILE A 87 -2.60 3.43 5.37
N ALA A 88 -2.87 3.03 4.13
CA ALA A 88 -4.23 2.92 3.60
C ALA A 88 -4.46 1.47 3.16
N HIS A 89 -5.52 0.87 3.67
CA HIS A 89 -5.92 -0.50 3.35
C HIS A 89 -7.30 -0.51 2.71
N ASP A 90 -7.46 -1.17 1.57
CA ASP A 90 -8.75 -1.32 0.90
C ASP A 90 -9.52 -2.47 1.52
N HIS A 91 -10.73 -2.18 2.02
CA HIS A 91 -11.62 -3.19 2.60
C HIS A 91 -12.41 -3.99 1.56
N ASP A 92 -12.41 -3.54 0.30
CA ASP A 92 -13.12 -4.22 -0.77
C ASP A 92 -12.13 -5.00 -1.65
N PRO A 93 -11.86 -6.28 -1.32
CA PRO A 93 -10.94 -7.11 -2.09
C PRO A 93 -11.43 -7.41 -3.51
N CYS A 94 -12.69 -7.08 -3.83
CA CYS A 94 -13.29 -7.19 -5.15
C CYS A 94 -13.48 -5.82 -5.83
N GLY A 95 -13.11 -4.74 -5.15
CA GLY A 95 -13.23 -3.37 -5.65
C GLY A 95 -12.16 -2.99 -6.67
N PRO A 96 -12.33 -1.85 -7.30
CA PRO A 96 -11.24 -1.24 -8.06
C PRO A 96 -10.09 -0.93 -7.10
N GLU A 97 -8.89 -1.14 -7.60
CA GLU A 97 -7.61 -0.99 -6.90
C GLU A 97 -7.53 0.22 -5.97
N LEU A 98 -6.67 0.09 -4.94
CA LEU A 98 -6.26 1.21 -4.09
C LEU A 98 -5.98 2.42 -4.99
N ASP A 99 -6.81 3.43 -4.83
CA ASP A 99 -6.95 4.49 -5.82
C ASP A 99 -5.58 5.14 -6.07
N VAL A 100 -5.29 5.35 -7.33
CA VAL A 100 -4.12 6.06 -7.81
C VAL A 100 -3.88 7.37 -7.05
N ALA A 101 -4.96 7.99 -6.52
CA ALA A 101 -4.91 9.22 -5.74
C ALA A 101 -4.06 9.14 -4.45
N TYR A 102 -3.90 7.95 -3.84
CA TYR A 102 -3.07 7.79 -2.65
C TYR A 102 -1.57 7.63 -2.95
N ARG A 103 -1.23 7.37 -4.20
CA ARG A 103 0.18 7.20 -4.57
C ARG A 103 0.93 8.51 -4.41
N PRO A 104 2.10 8.50 -3.74
CA PRO A 104 2.88 9.71 -3.51
C PRO A 104 3.19 10.50 -4.79
N GLU A 105 3.46 9.83 -5.92
CA GLU A 105 3.73 10.47 -7.20
C GLU A 105 2.58 11.34 -7.72
N ILE A 106 1.37 11.12 -7.22
CA ILE A 106 0.17 11.86 -7.61
C ILE A 106 -0.28 12.77 -6.48
N SER A 107 -0.33 12.26 -5.24
CA SER A 107 -0.84 13.02 -4.11
C SER A 107 0.06 14.21 -3.72
N TYR A 108 1.39 14.06 -3.79
CA TYR A 108 2.30 15.15 -3.45
C TYR A 108 2.25 16.31 -4.43
N PRO A 109 2.33 16.11 -5.77
CA PRO A 109 2.15 17.21 -6.73
C PRO A 109 0.76 17.85 -6.66
N ALA A 110 -0.32 17.07 -6.43
CA ALA A 110 -1.67 17.60 -6.28
C ALA A 110 -1.80 18.55 -5.07
N GLN A 111 -0.92 18.41 -4.08
CA GLN A 111 -0.85 19.27 -2.89
C GLN A 111 0.23 20.36 -3.01
N GLY A 112 0.79 20.56 -4.19
CA GLY A 112 1.77 21.61 -4.48
C GLY A 112 3.22 21.26 -4.12
N SER A 113 3.52 20.00 -3.82
CA SER A 113 4.90 19.54 -3.63
C SER A 113 5.54 19.20 -4.96
N LYS A 114 6.83 19.45 -5.10
CA LYS A 114 7.64 19.07 -6.25
C LYS A 114 8.34 17.75 -5.96
N ILE A 115 8.36 16.84 -6.92
CA ILE A 115 9.17 15.62 -6.86
C ILE A 115 10.51 15.93 -7.50
N GLU A 116 11.59 15.83 -6.72
CA GLU A 116 12.96 16.07 -7.17
C GLU A 116 13.62 14.80 -7.70
N ALA A 117 13.33 13.67 -7.06
CA ALA A 117 13.82 12.36 -7.46
C ALA A 117 12.80 11.25 -7.14
N LEU A 118 12.83 10.18 -7.93
CA LEU A 118 12.04 8.97 -7.74
C LEU A 118 12.93 7.78 -8.09
N GLU A 119 13.15 6.88 -7.14
CA GLU A 119 14.05 5.75 -7.27
C GLU A 119 13.41 4.47 -6.72
N ASP A 120 13.65 3.35 -7.37
CA ASP A 120 13.34 2.04 -6.84
C ASP A 120 14.46 1.61 -5.88
N GLY A 121 14.10 0.92 -4.82
CA GLY A 121 15.05 0.50 -3.79
C GLY A 121 14.59 -0.73 -3.03
N THR A 122 15.45 -1.19 -2.13
CA THR A 122 15.17 -2.31 -1.25
C THR A 122 15.35 -1.88 0.19
N LEU A 123 14.44 -2.31 1.06
CA LEU A 123 14.49 -2.08 2.49
C LEU A 123 14.69 -3.43 3.20
N PRO A 124 15.89 -3.69 3.74
CA PRO A 124 16.17 -4.93 4.45
C PRO A 124 15.46 -4.95 5.81
N THR A 125 14.89 -6.10 6.15
CA THR A 125 14.35 -6.42 7.48
C THR A 125 14.87 -7.77 7.96
N SER A 126 14.66 -8.10 9.24
CA SER A 126 15.03 -9.41 9.80
C SER A 126 14.21 -10.58 9.21
N PHE A 127 13.17 -10.28 8.42
CA PHE A 127 12.23 -11.26 7.88
C PHE A 127 12.30 -11.38 6.36
N GLY A 128 13.04 -10.50 5.71
CA GLY A 128 13.21 -10.43 4.26
C GLY A 128 13.32 -8.98 3.79
N ASP A 129 13.56 -8.84 2.50
CA ASP A 129 13.73 -7.56 1.84
C ASP A 129 12.39 -7.07 1.27
N ILE A 130 12.03 -5.82 1.54
CA ILE A 130 10.85 -5.17 0.99
C ILE A 130 11.28 -4.32 -0.22
N ASN A 131 10.69 -4.58 -1.39
CA ASN A 131 10.86 -3.70 -2.54
C ASN A 131 10.09 -2.40 -2.30
N VAL A 132 10.79 -1.27 -2.34
CA VAL A 132 10.23 0.04 -2.02
C VAL A 132 10.50 1.04 -3.13
N ARG A 133 9.73 2.12 -3.15
CA ARG A 133 10.02 3.31 -3.91
C ARG A 133 10.38 4.45 -2.96
N ARG A 134 11.37 5.24 -3.36
CA ARG A 134 11.84 6.40 -2.62
C ARG A 134 11.64 7.65 -3.45
N LEU A 135 11.03 8.66 -2.84
CA LEU A 135 10.88 9.98 -3.43
C LEU A 135 11.62 10.99 -2.57
N THR A 136 12.27 11.92 -3.23
CA THR A 136 12.68 13.17 -2.59
C THR A 136 11.71 14.24 -3.04
N THR A 137 10.98 14.84 -2.11
CA THR A 137 9.98 15.86 -2.40
C THR A 137 10.34 17.17 -1.71
N SER A 138 9.93 18.28 -2.30
CA SER A 138 10.10 19.60 -1.73
C SER A 138 8.82 20.43 -1.85
N LYS A 139 8.56 21.24 -0.82
CA LYS A 139 7.51 22.25 -0.83
C LYS A 139 8.01 23.46 -0.05
N ASP A 140 8.12 24.61 -0.72
CA ASP A 140 8.74 25.80 -0.16
C ASP A 140 10.18 25.51 0.33
N SER A 141 10.46 25.73 1.63
CA SER A 141 11.74 25.41 2.27
C SER A 141 11.78 23.99 2.89
N ARG A 142 10.67 23.26 2.83
CA ARG A 142 10.55 21.92 3.44
C ARG A 142 10.97 20.87 2.42
N GLN A 143 11.91 20.03 2.83
CA GLN A 143 12.24 18.80 2.11
C GLN A 143 11.67 17.61 2.87
N GLU A 144 11.02 16.72 2.15
CA GLU A 144 10.36 15.54 2.70
C GLU A 144 10.69 14.30 1.86
N PRO A 145 11.76 13.58 2.20
CA PRO A 145 12.02 12.25 1.67
C PRO A 145 10.94 11.26 2.11
N VAL A 146 10.50 10.42 1.17
CA VAL A 146 9.39 9.48 1.34
C VAL A 146 9.83 8.10 0.88
N THR A 147 9.58 7.08 1.69
CA THR A 147 9.68 5.67 1.32
C THR A 147 8.29 5.03 1.35
N TYR A 148 7.92 4.32 0.29
CA TYR A 148 6.63 3.65 0.25
C TYR A 148 6.68 2.37 -0.57
N TRP A 149 5.70 1.52 -0.34
CA TRP A 149 5.40 0.38 -1.19
C TRP A 149 3.89 0.15 -1.29
N LEU A 150 3.52 -0.58 -2.32
CA LEU A 150 2.17 -1.09 -2.51
C LEU A 150 2.16 -2.59 -2.32
N LYS A 151 1.11 -3.11 -1.73
CA LYS A 151 0.83 -4.53 -1.65
C LYS A 151 -0.48 -4.81 -2.38
N VAL A 152 -0.51 -5.85 -3.19
CA VAL A 152 -1.70 -6.32 -3.91
C VAL A 152 -1.81 -7.82 -3.66
N GLY A 153 -2.83 -8.24 -2.91
CA GLY A 153 -2.88 -9.57 -2.33
C GLY A 153 -1.64 -9.82 -1.46
N ASP A 154 -0.94 -10.93 -1.64
CA ASP A 154 0.29 -11.24 -0.89
C ASP A 154 1.58 -10.69 -1.54
N ASN A 155 1.47 -9.91 -2.62
CA ASN A 155 2.62 -9.46 -3.36
C ASN A 155 2.93 -7.99 -3.07
N VAL A 156 4.15 -7.70 -2.65
CA VAL A 156 4.69 -6.33 -2.64
C VAL A 156 5.11 -5.96 -4.06
N VAL A 157 4.60 -4.83 -4.52
CA VAL A 157 4.87 -4.32 -5.88
C VAL A 157 5.69 -3.04 -5.78
N GLY A 158 6.93 -3.10 -6.29
CA GLY A 158 7.86 -1.97 -6.25
C GLY A 158 7.63 -1.00 -7.41
N ASN A 159 7.17 -1.48 -8.56
CA ASN A 159 7.03 -0.67 -9.78
C ASN A 159 5.71 -0.96 -10.51
N ASP A 160 5.40 -0.13 -11.50
CA ASP A 160 4.14 -0.24 -12.25
C ASP A 160 4.05 -1.50 -13.12
N PHE A 161 5.17 -2.04 -13.56
CA PHE A 161 5.18 -3.27 -14.35
C PHE A 161 4.81 -4.47 -13.47
N ASP A 162 5.45 -4.63 -12.32
CA ASP A 162 5.15 -5.70 -11.36
C ASP A 162 3.70 -5.62 -10.92
N ARG A 163 3.20 -4.42 -10.62
CA ARG A 163 1.79 -4.19 -10.29
C ARG A 163 0.86 -4.70 -11.38
N ARG A 164 1.09 -4.33 -12.65
CA ARG A 164 0.26 -4.77 -13.78
C ARG A 164 0.30 -6.28 -13.95
N MET A 165 1.45 -6.90 -13.75
CA MET A 165 1.60 -8.37 -13.87
C MET A 165 0.86 -9.10 -12.75
N VAL A 166 0.96 -8.62 -11.51
CA VAL A 166 0.22 -9.19 -10.38
C VAL A 166 -1.29 -9.06 -10.59
N GLN A 167 -1.76 -7.90 -11.02
CA GLN A 167 -3.18 -7.66 -11.32
C GLN A 167 -3.69 -8.55 -12.46
N LEU A 168 -2.93 -8.70 -13.53
CA LEU A 168 -3.29 -9.61 -14.62
C LEU A 168 -3.43 -11.04 -14.11
N ARG A 169 -2.50 -11.51 -13.29
CA ARG A 169 -2.55 -12.84 -12.67
C ARG A 169 -3.82 -13.00 -11.82
N LEU A 170 -4.09 -12.06 -10.91
CA LEU A 170 -5.25 -12.10 -10.01
C LEU A 170 -6.57 -12.09 -10.79
N ARG A 171 -6.67 -11.31 -11.88
CA ARG A 171 -7.85 -11.32 -12.78
C ARG A 171 -8.04 -12.67 -13.48
N LEU A 172 -6.95 -13.35 -13.83
CA LEU A 172 -7.02 -14.66 -14.48
C LEU A 172 -7.38 -15.78 -13.48
N THR A 173 -6.98 -15.65 -12.21
CA THR A 173 -7.29 -16.64 -11.17
C THR A 173 -8.61 -16.35 -10.45
N LEU A 174 -9.28 -15.23 -10.76
CA LEU A 174 -10.50 -14.74 -10.08
C LEU A 174 -10.33 -14.61 -8.56
N GLU A 175 -9.10 -14.43 -8.11
CA GLU A 175 -8.78 -14.14 -6.72
C GLU A 175 -9.03 -12.65 -6.45
N GLY A 176 -9.83 -12.36 -5.41
CA GLY A 176 -9.96 -11.00 -4.90
C GLY A 176 -8.62 -10.53 -4.36
N SER A 177 -8.28 -9.28 -4.59
CA SER A 177 -7.05 -8.70 -4.09
C SER A 177 -7.34 -7.50 -3.22
N ASP A 178 -6.96 -7.58 -1.95
CA ASP A 178 -6.87 -6.41 -1.10
C ASP A 178 -5.66 -5.56 -1.52
N GLY A 179 -5.83 -4.26 -1.42
CA GLY A 179 -4.77 -3.29 -1.70
C GLY A 179 -4.29 -2.63 -0.40
N LEU A 180 -2.99 -2.47 -0.24
CA LEU A 180 -2.42 -1.71 0.87
C LEU A 180 -1.33 -0.78 0.35
N LEU A 181 -1.40 0.48 0.76
CA LEU A 181 -0.30 1.43 0.63
C LEU A 181 0.33 1.62 2.02
N PHE A 182 1.61 1.38 2.11
CA PHE A 182 2.42 1.72 3.27
C PHE A 182 3.40 2.83 2.90
N ARG A 183 3.38 3.92 3.64
CA ARG A 183 4.24 5.09 3.39
C ARG A 183 4.84 5.59 4.69
N VAL A 184 6.12 5.86 4.68
CA VAL A 184 6.83 6.59 5.73
C VAL A 184 7.53 7.81 5.14
N SER A 185 7.53 8.91 5.86
CA SER A 185 8.22 10.13 5.47
C SER A 185 8.87 10.82 6.66
N SER A 186 9.83 11.68 6.39
CA SER A 186 10.54 12.46 7.40
C SER A 186 10.83 13.84 6.83
N ILE A 187 10.74 14.88 7.63
CA ILE A 187 11.18 16.22 7.23
C ILE A 187 12.67 16.31 7.49
N ASP A 188 13.47 16.25 6.42
CA ASP A 188 14.93 16.26 6.52
C ASP A 188 15.54 16.79 5.22
N PRO A 189 16.43 17.78 5.27
CA PRO A 189 17.15 18.26 4.08
C PRO A 189 18.18 17.23 3.56
N ASP A 190 18.61 16.26 4.38
CA ASP A 190 19.47 15.16 3.97
C ASP A 190 18.63 13.90 3.68
N ALA A 191 18.33 13.68 2.40
CA ALA A 191 17.54 12.54 1.96
C ALA A 191 18.19 11.20 2.33
N ALA A 192 19.52 11.09 2.29
CA ALA A 192 20.22 9.86 2.63
C ALA A 192 20.11 9.53 4.11
N HIS A 193 20.17 10.55 4.98
CA HIS A 193 19.91 10.41 6.40
C HIS A 193 18.46 10.02 6.66
N ALA A 194 17.49 10.69 6.04
CA ALA A 194 16.07 10.38 6.19
C ALA A 194 15.75 8.93 5.81
N PHE A 195 16.26 8.44 4.67
CA PHE A 195 16.04 7.06 4.24
C PHE A 195 16.62 6.03 5.21
N LYS A 196 17.74 6.30 5.85
CA LYS A 196 18.29 5.44 6.91
C LYS A 196 17.39 5.40 8.15
N VAL A 197 16.87 6.56 8.57
CA VAL A 197 15.94 6.67 9.69
C VAL A 197 14.64 5.91 9.41
N GLN A 198 14.09 6.07 8.20
CA GLN A 198 12.89 5.37 7.76
C GLN A 198 13.10 3.85 7.68
N GLN A 199 14.28 3.42 7.20
CA GLN A 199 14.64 2.00 7.18
C GLN A 199 14.70 1.42 8.59
N GLN A 200 15.33 2.10 9.54
CA GLN A 200 15.37 1.66 10.94
C GLN A 200 13.95 1.57 11.51
N PHE A 201 13.14 2.61 11.32
CA PHE A 201 11.75 2.63 11.79
C PHE A 201 10.94 1.43 11.27
N VAL A 202 11.01 1.16 9.96
CA VAL A 202 10.29 0.04 9.35
C VAL A 202 10.81 -1.30 9.87
N ALA A 203 12.12 -1.49 9.99
CA ALA A 203 12.71 -2.73 10.50
C ALA A 203 12.27 -2.99 11.95
N ASP A 204 12.31 -1.98 12.81
CA ASP A 204 11.89 -2.06 14.22
C ASP A 204 10.39 -2.35 14.33
N MET A 205 9.57 -1.70 13.50
CA MET A 205 8.13 -1.93 13.48
C MET A 205 7.79 -3.36 13.01
N MET A 206 8.44 -3.85 11.94
CA MET A 206 8.23 -5.22 11.46
C MET A 206 8.66 -6.28 12.49
N ALA A 207 9.65 -5.97 13.32
CA ALA A 207 10.05 -6.83 14.43
C ALA A 207 9.03 -6.84 15.58
N ALA A 208 8.32 -5.75 15.79
CA ALA A 208 7.39 -5.58 16.89
C ALA A 208 5.97 -6.10 16.60
N VAL A 209 5.56 -6.13 15.32
CA VAL A 209 4.23 -6.61 14.94
C VAL A 209 4.19 -8.13 14.84
N GLU A 210 3.02 -8.71 15.17
CA GLU A 210 2.78 -10.15 15.04
C GLU A 210 2.79 -10.60 13.57
N LEU A 211 3.04 -11.90 13.36
CA LEU A 211 3.15 -12.50 12.02
C LEU A 211 1.96 -12.20 11.08
N PRO A 212 0.68 -12.27 11.52
CA PRO A 212 -0.44 -11.94 10.64
C PRO A 212 -0.41 -10.48 10.15
N MET A 213 -0.10 -9.54 11.05
CA MET A 213 0.03 -8.13 10.70
C MET A 213 1.25 -7.89 9.81
N ARG A 214 2.38 -8.53 10.09
CA ARG A 214 3.58 -8.42 9.25
C ARG A 214 3.29 -8.86 7.83
N ARG A 215 2.62 -10.01 7.64
CA ARG A 215 2.17 -10.47 6.33
C ARG A 215 1.22 -9.47 5.66
N SER A 216 0.31 -8.90 6.43
CA SER A 216 -0.60 -7.88 5.90
C SER A 216 0.15 -6.64 5.40
N LEU A 217 1.22 -6.22 6.08
CA LEU A 217 1.96 -5.00 5.74
C LEU A 217 3.04 -5.22 4.67
N SER A 218 3.73 -6.37 4.68
CA SER A 218 4.94 -6.61 3.88
C SER A 218 4.91 -7.87 3.01
N GLY A 219 3.90 -8.71 3.13
CA GLY A 219 3.76 -9.93 2.32
C GLY A 219 4.54 -11.15 2.83
N PHE A 220 5.25 -11.06 4.01
CA PHE A 220 6.01 -12.19 4.59
C PHE A 220 5.89 -12.29 6.11
#